data_4a4bc1631eb87c89e368e017dd304305
#
_entry.id   4a4bc1631eb87c89e368e017dd304305
#
_cell.length_a   1.000
_cell.length_b   1.000
_cell.length_c   1.000
_cell.angle_alpha   90.00
_cell.angle_beta   90.00
_cell.angle_gamma   90.00
#
_symmetry.space_group_name_H-M   'P 1'
#
loop_
_entity.id
_entity.type
_entity.pdbx_description
1 polymer ?
#
loop_
_entity_poly.entity_id
_entity_poly.type
_entity_poly.pdbx_seq_one_letter_code
_entity_poly.pdbx_strand_id
1 'polypeptide(L)'
;MRLIFCLLLLATGLLRAQQPVIPERKLETLLLMPEPKAMRGPCSVVLAQAKETVFTCYKESPGSPAGVEAYTEQTFPRLGLSVESFAARARAAADKRLLQIRPELIKGEDGRIAYAVYRGDSPLYATLLLAPSLPKIFEELFGQELWAVSPDRHSLYIFPARADLLQDFAEDLADRYASDPYAASCEIFSLKAGAEPRVVASFVVKD
;
A
#
# COMPACT_ATOMS: atom_id res chain seq x y z
N MET A 1 -74.77 -22.75 1.65
CA MET A 1 -73.47 -23.11 2.20
C MET A 1 -72.42 -22.61 1.22
N ARG A 2 -71.82 -21.44 1.46
CA ARG A 2 -70.76 -20.86 0.63
C ARG A 2 -69.45 -20.89 1.43
N LEU A 3 -68.47 -21.71 1.01
CA LEU A 3 -67.13 -21.74 1.58
C LEU A 3 -66.32 -20.54 1.03
N ILE A 4 -65.89 -19.65 1.90
CA ILE A 4 -64.93 -18.56 1.60
C ILE A 4 -63.55 -19.09 1.86
N PHE A 5 -62.73 -19.23 0.79
CA PHE A 5 -61.33 -19.57 0.86
C PHE A 5 -60.54 -18.29 1.12
N CYS A 6 -60.01 -18.09 2.31
CA CYS A 6 -59.05 -17.02 2.61
C CYS A 6 -57.64 -17.45 2.15
N LEU A 7 -57.19 -16.82 1.09
CA LEU A 7 -55.79 -16.93 0.62
C LEU A 7 -54.91 -16.00 1.48
N LEU A 8 -54.14 -16.55 2.42
CA LEU A 8 -53.10 -15.82 3.15
C LEU A 8 -51.87 -15.73 2.24
N LEU A 9 -51.64 -14.57 1.63
CA LEU A 9 -50.39 -14.22 0.98
C LEU A 9 -49.36 -13.87 2.05
N LEU A 10 -48.44 -14.82 2.33
CA LEU A 10 -47.22 -14.58 3.09
C LEU A 10 -46.26 -13.74 2.25
N ALA A 11 -46.29 -12.44 2.48
CA ALA A 11 -45.26 -11.53 1.96
C ALA A 11 -43.96 -11.75 2.79
N THR A 12 -43.09 -12.63 2.32
CA THR A 12 -41.70 -12.71 2.83
C THR A 12 -40.94 -11.48 2.33
N GLY A 13 -41.01 -10.40 3.11
CA GLY A 13 -40.16 -9.25 2.94
C GLY A 13 -38.72 -9.65 3.20
N LEU A 14 -37.93 -9.85 2.14
CA LEU A 14 -36.47 -9.90 2.21
C LEU A 14 -35.97 -8.55 2.75
N LEU A 15 -35.76 -8.49 4.07
CA LEU A 15 -34.97 -7.42 4.69
C LEU A 15 -33.56 -7.55 4.15
N ARG A 16 -33.27 -6.87 3.03
CA ARG A 16 -31.91 -6.62 2.57
C ARG A 16 -31.29 -5.73 3.63
N ALA A 17 -30.47 -6.32 4.51
CA ALA A 17 -29.69 -5.56 5.47
C ALA A 17 -28.88 -4.52 4.67
N GLN A 18 -29.24 -3.24 4.79
CA GLN A 18 -28.47 -2.15 4.23
C GLN A 18 -27.10 -2.19 4.88
N GLN A 19 -26.08 -2.55 4.08
CA GLN A 19 -24.70 -2.49 4.53
C GLN A 19 -24.40 -1.05 4.96
N PRO A 20 -23.73 -0.86 6.12
CA PRO A 20 -23.43 0.47 6.60
C PRO A 20 -22.55 1.21 5.58
N VAL A 21 -23.09 2.29 5.02
CA VAL A 21 -22.32 3.18 4.13
C VAL A 21 -21.27 3.89 4.99
N ILE A 22 -20.01 3.66 4.70
CA ILE A 22 -18.91 4.36 5.37
C ILE A 22 -18.95 5.83 4.92
N PRO A 23 -19.01 6.79 5.85
CA PRO A 23 -18.95 8.20 5.51
C PRO A 23 -17.68 8.50 4.69
N GLU A 24 -17.78 9.33 3.67
CA GLU A 24 -16.71 9.66 2.73
C GLU A 24 -15.39 10.09 3.42
N ARG A 25 -15.48 10.79 4.57
CA ARG A 25 -14.34 11.15 5.43
C ARG A 25 -13.53 9.95 5.95
N LYS A 26 -14.15 8.78 6.11
CA LYS A 26 -13.44 7.57 6.57
C LYS A 26 -12.74 6.82 5.46
N LEU A 27 -13.04 7.10 4.20
CA LEU A 27 -12.39 6.48 3.05
C LEU A 27 -10.96 7.01 2.84
N GLU A 28 -10.64 8.20 3.34
CA GLU A 28 -9.28 8.76 3.30
C GLU A 28 -8.31 8.04 4.23
N THR A 29 -8.82 7.24 5.17
CA THR A 29 -8.02 6.44 6.10
C THR A 29 -7.67 5.04 5.57
N LEU A 30 -8.12 4.69 4.36
CA LEU A 30 -7.81 3.41 3.74
C LEU A 30 -6.35 3.36 3.28
N LEU A 31 -5.69 2.24 3.55
CA LEU A 31 -4.28 2.04 3.28
C LEU A 31 -4.05 0.71 2.57
N LEU A 32 -3.10 0.69 1.65
CA LEU A 32 -2.47 -0.54 1.16
C LEU A 32 -1.05 -0.58 1.73
N MET A 33 -0.84 -1.46 2.69
CA MET A 33 0.44 -1.62 3.37
C MET A 33 1.23 -2.75 2.73
N PRO A 34 2.46 -2.51 2.22
CA PRO A 34 3.32 -3.60 1.81
C PRO A 34 3.73 -4.44 3.01
N GLU A 35 3.69 -5.74 2.84
CA GLU A 35 4.05 -6.72 3.88
C GLU A 35 4.71 -7.94 3.26
N PRO A 36 5.58 -8.64 4.02
CA PRO A 36 6.06 -9.95 3.62
C PRO A 36 4.87 -10.88 3.34
N LYS A 37 4.95 -11.66 2.28
CA LYS A 37 3.88 -12.59 1.86
C LYS A 37 3.47 -13.57 2.95
N ALA A 38 4.40 -13.92 3.84
CA ALA A 38 4.13 -14.76 5.00
C ALA A 38 3.13 -14.13 5.99
N MET A 39 3.00 -12.80 5.99
CA MET A 39 2.08 -12.04 6.85
C MET A 39 0.77 -11.69 6.15
N ARG A 40 0.50 -12.28 4.99
CA ARG A 40 -0.67 -11.99 4.15
C ARG A 40 -1.97 -12.00 4.94
N GLY A 41 -2.64 -10.86 5.00
CA GLY A 41 -4.00 -10.73 5.51
C GLY A 41 -5.06 -11.26 4.52
N PRO A 42 -6.33 -11.38 4.97
CA PRO A 42 -7.43 -11.92 4.16
C PRO A 42 -7.79 -11.03 2.97
N CYS A 43 -7.50 -9.74 3.06
CA CYS A 43 -7.69 -8.78 1.97
C CYS A 43 -6.33 -8.20 1.56
N SER A 44 -5.85 -8.60 0.40
CA SER A 44 -4.57 -8.13 -0.13
C SER A 44 -4.54 -8.09 -1.64
N VAL A 45 -3.68 -7.22 -2.18
CA VAL A 45 -3.36 -7.10 -3.60
C VAL A 45 -1.94 -7.59 -3.81
N VAL A 46 -1.71 -8.31 -4.92
CA VAL A 46 -0.38 -8.73 -5.34
C VAL A 46 -0.04 -8.00 -6.63
N LEU A 47 1.09 -7.31 -6.67
CA LEU A 47 1.56 -6.64 -7.87
C LEU A 47 2.19 -7.63 -8.85
N ALA A 48 2.30 -7.20 -10.11
CA ALA A 48 2.96 -7.98 -11.14
C ALA A 48 4.40 -8.31 -10.74
N GLN A 49 4.77 -9.59 -10.90
CA GLN A 49 6.09 -10.15 -10.59
C GLN A 49 6.48 -10.16 -9.10
N ALA A 50 5.61 -9.72 -8.19
CA ALA A 50 5.86 -9.80 -6.75
C ALA A 50 5.85 -11.28 -6.30
N LYS A 51 6.93 -11.69 -5.63
CA LYS A 51 7.11 -13.05 -5.10
C LYS A 51 7.00 -13.08 -3.58
N GLU A 52 7.53 -12.04 -2.93
CA GLU A 52 7.72 -11.97 -1.49
C GLU A 52 6.81 -10.94 -0.82
N THR A 53 6.25 -9.99 -1.58
CA THR A 53 5.45 -8.88 -1.05
C THR A 53 4.00 -8.99 -1.46
N VAL A 54 3.12 -8.67 -0.53
CA VAL A 54 1.69 -8.41 -0.74
C VAL A 54 1.34 -7.03 -0.18
N PHE A 55 0.26 -6.44 -0.70
CA PHE A 55 -0.26 -5.18 -0.19
C PHE A 55 -1.57 -5.46 0.54
N THR A 56 -1.51 -5.48 1.85
CA THR A 56 -2.65 -5.79 2.71
C THR A 56 -3.51 -4.55 2.95
N CYS A 57 -4.82 -4.76 3.05
CA CYS A 57 -5.80 -3.71 3.33
C CYS A 57 -5.75 -3.32 4.80
N TYR A 58 -5.40 -2.06 5.07
CA TYR A 58 -5.31 -1.47 6.40
C TYR A 58 -6.20 -0.23 6.51
N LYS A 59 -6.43 0.21 7.73
CA LYS A 59 -6.98 1.53 8.08
C LYS A 59 -6.06 2.23 9.07
N GLU A 60 -6.08 3.55 9.08
CA GLU A 60 -5.51 4.31 10.18
C GLU A 60 -6.27 4.00 11.46
N SER A 61 -5.54 3.79 12.55
CA SER A 61 -6.07 3.47 13.88
C SER A 61 -5.23 4.17 14.95
N PRO A 62 -5.42 5.48 15.18
CA PRO A 62 -4.59 6.26 16.10
C PRO A 62 -4.57 5.71 17.54
N GLY A 63 -5.55 4.87 17.91
CA GLY A 63 -5.62 4.22 19.21
C GLY A 63 -4.84 2.89 19.29
N SER A 64 -4.33 2.38 18.18
CA SER A 64 -3.50 1.17 18.17
C SER A 64 -2.02 1.53 18.38
N PRO A 65 -1.22 0.66 19.02
CA PRO A 65 0.22 0.90 19.19
C PRO A 65 0.98 1.11 17.89
N ALA A 66 0.51 0.47 16.80
CA ALA A 66 1.12 0.59 15.48
C ALA A 66 0.57 1.77 14.64
N GLY A 67 -0.41 2.54 15.16
CA GLY A 67 -1.08 3.62 14.43
C GLY A 67 -1.98 3.16 13.28
N VAL A 68 -1.94 1.87 12.93
CA VAL A 68 -2.69 1.24 11.83
C VAL A 68 -3.24 -0.11 12.26
N GLU A 69 -4.27 -0.58 11.56
CA GLU A 69 -4.93 -1.86 11.85
C GLU A 69 -5.34 -2.55 10.54
N ALA A 70 -4.99 -3.83 10.39
CA ALA A 70 -5.39 -4.63 9.24
C ALA A 70 -6.90 -4.93 9.26
N TYR A 71 -7.53 -4.94 8.09
CA TYR A 71 -8.86 -5.48 7.96
C TYR A 71 -8.81 -7.01 8.04
N THR A 72 -9.77 -7.57 8.81
CA THR A 72 -9.94 -9.02 8.97
C THR A 72 -11.03 -9.54 8.02
N GLU A 73 -11.17 -10.87 7.91
CA GLU A 73 -12.29 -11.52 7.20
C GLU A 73 -13.66 -11.05 7.69
N GLN A 74 -13.76 -10.66 8.98
CA GLN A 74 -15.00 -10.21 9.60
C GLN A 74 -15.26 -8.71 9.39
N THR A 75 -14.21 -7.89 9.30
CA THR A 75 -14.34 -6.44 9.24
C THR A 75 -14.32 -5.91 7.81
N PHE A 76 -13.57 -6.52 6.90
CA PHE A 76 -13.48 -6.08 5.51
C PHE A 76 -14.84 -6.08 4.77
N PRO A 77 -15.68 -7.13 4.85
CA PRO A 77 -16.98 -7.16 4.18
C PRO A 77 -17.92 -6.04 4.62
N ARG A 78 -17.76 -5.53 5.85
CA ARG A 78 -18.58 -4.42 6.39
C ARG A 78 -18.34 -3.10 5.66
N LEU A 79 -17.23 -2.99 4.91
CA LEU A 79 -16.97 -1.84 4.06
C LEU A 79 -17.89 -1.77 2.84
N GLY A 80 -18.45 -2.90 2.41
CA GLY A 80 -19.21 -2.98 1.16
C GLY A 80 -18.39 -2.68 -0.10
N LEU A 81 -17.06 -2.85 -0.03
CA LEU A 81 -16.13 -2.61 -1.12
C LEU A 81 -15.55 -3.93 -1.64
N SER A 82 -15.32 -4.02 -2.95
CA SER A 82 -14.41 -5.03 -3.49
C SER A 82 -12.94 -4.65 -3.18
N VAL A 83 -12.04 -5.63 -3.28
CA VAL A 83 -10.59 -5.40 -3.08
C VAL A 83 -10.06 -4.37 -4.08
N GLU A 84 -10.52 -4.40 -5.33
CA GLU A 84 -10.13 -3.47 -6.38
C GLU A 84 -10.62 -2.04 -6.07
N SER A 85 -11.87 -1.90 -5.60
CA SER A 85 -12.42 -0.60 -5.20
C SER A 85 -11.69 -0.04 -3.98
N PHE A 86 -11.34 -0.90 -3.03
CA PHE A 86 -10.51 -0.53 -1.88
C PHE A 86 -9.14 -0.04 -2.35
N ALA A 87 -8.46 -0.82 -3.21
CA ALA A 87 -7.14 -0.50 -3.73
C ALA A 87 -7.12 0.85 -4.46
N ALA A 88 -8.10 1.11 -5.32
CA ALA A 88 -8.22 2.39 -6.02
C ALA A 88 -8.34 3.58 -5.04
N ARG A 89 -9.15 3.45 -3.99
CA ARG A 89 -9.33 4.49 -2.96
C ARG A 89 -8.09 4.68 -2.10
N ALA A 90 -7.44 3.58 -1.69
CA ALA A 90 -6.21 3.62 -0.91
C ALA A 90 -5.06 4.28 -1.69
N ARG A 91 -4.94 4.01 -2.99
CA ARG A 91 -3.97 4.68 -3.88
C ARG A 91 -4.24 6.18 -3.99
N ALA A 92 -5.50 6.59 -4.15
CA ALA A 92 -5.88 8.00 -4.17
C ALA A 92 -5.61 8.69 -2.82
N ALA A 93 -5.81 7.99 -1.70
CA ALA A 93 -5.47 8.50 -0.38
C ALA A 93 -3.94 8.64 -0.20
N ALA A 94 -3.15 7.66 -0.67
CA ALA A 94 -1.69 7.75 -0.69
C ALA A 94 -1.20 8.95 -1.52
N ASP A 95 -1.82 9.19 -2.66
CA ASP A 95 -1.51 10.33 -3.52
C ASP A 95 -1.75 11.68 -2.84
N LYS A 96 -2.87 11.83 -2.15
CA LYS A 96 -3.16 13.04 -1.35
C LYS A 96 -2.12 13.26 -0.24
N ARG A 97 -1.68 12.20 0.46
CA ARG A 97 -0.63 12.30 1.49
C ARG A 97 0.71 12.69 0.88
N LEU A 98 1.07 12.06 -0.23
CA LEU A 98 2.32 12.33 -0.93
C LEU A 98 2.49 13.82 -1.24
N LEU A 99 1.42 14.50 -1.67
CA LEU A 99 1.42 15.92 -1.98
C LEU A 99 1.58 16.84 -0.76
N GLN A 100 1.39 16.33 0.46
CA GLN A 100 1.47 17.09 1.71
C GLN A 100 2.83 16.98 2.39
N ILE A 101 3.68 16.07 1.96
CA ILE A 101 4.98 15.79 2.59
C ILE A 101 6.11 16.01 1.58
N ARG A 102 7.31 16.19 2.11
CA ARG A 102 8.52 16.37 1.29
C ARG A 102 9.53 15.28 1.62
N PRO A 103 10.22 14.74 0.60
CA PRO A 103 11.30 13.81 0.83
C PRO A 103 12.57 14.56 1.30
N GLU A 104 13.44 13.85 1.97
CA GLU A 104 14.83 14.23 2.09
C GLU A 104 15.54 13.86 0.76
N LEU A 105 16.35 14.75 0.24
CA LEU A 105 17.17 14.50 -0.94
C LEU A 105 18.61 14.25 -0.49
N ILE A 106 19.11 13.07 -0.75
CA ILE A 106 20.44 12.64 -0.32
C ILE A 106 21.40 12.78 -1.50
N LYS A 107 22.51 13.47 -1.24
CA LYS A 107 23.57 13.67 -2.24
C LYS A 107 24.61 12.57 -2.15
N GLY A 108 25.09 12.13 -3.28
CA GLY A 108 26.26 11.30 -3.40
C GLY A 108 27.56 12.09 -3.23
N GLU A 109 28.69 11.40 -3.29
CA GLU A 109 30.03 12.01 -3.19
C GLU A 109 30.33 13.01 -4.33
N ASP A 110 29.72 12.82 -5.47
CA ASP A 110 29.78 13.72 -6.64
C ASP A 110 28.95 15.01 -6.49
N GLY A 111 28.26 15.18 -5.36
CA GLY A 111 27.40 16.32 -5.05
C GLY A 111 26.04 16.29 -5.75
N ARG A 112 25.78 15.30 -6.61
CA ARG A 112 24.46 15.08 -7.23
C ARG A 112 23.52 14.36 -6.28
N ILE A 113 22.22 14.49 -6.50
CA ILE A 113 21.22 13.77 -5.72
C ILE A 113 21.28 12.30 -6.12
N ALA A 114 21.65 11.44 -5.16
CA ALA A 114 21.77 10.01 -5.34
C ALA A 114 20.40 9.32 -5.20
N TYR A 115 19.62 9.71 -4.18
CA TYR A 115 18.28 9.19 -3.97
C TYR A 115 17.43 10.18 -3.15
N ALA A 116 16.14 9.91 -3.08
CA ALA A 116 15.21 10.58 -2.20
C ALA A 116 14.65 9.60 -1.17
N VAL A 117 14.32 10.07 0.03
CA VAL A 117 13.73 9.23 1.07
C VAL A 117 12.61 9.96 1.81
N TYR A 118 11.48 9.28 1.94
CA TYR A 118 10.44 9.62 2.91
C TYR A 118 10.66 8.73 4.12
N ARG A 119 10.88 9.31 5.31
CA ARG A 119 11.11 8.55 6.54
C ARG A 119 10.69 9.34 7.77
N GLY A 120 10.40 8.64 8.87
CA GLY A 120 10.02 9.25 10.15
C GLY A 120 9.14 8.31 10.98
N ASP A 121 8.52 8.83 12.01
CA ASP A 121 7.74 8.05 12.98
C ASP A 121 6.39 7.53 12.44
N SER A 122 5.95 8.05 11.30
CA SER A 122 4.68 7.63 10.70
C SER A 122 4.80 6.26 10.02
N PRO A 123 3.94 5.28 10.35
CA PRO A 123 3.93 3.97 9.68
C PRO A 123 3.31 4.03 8.28
N LEU A 124 3.07 5.23 7.73
CA LEU A 124 2.36 5.40 6.48
C LEU A 124 3.29 5.63 5.28
N TYR A 125 4.59 5.80 5.49
CA TYR A 125 5.51 6.11 4.39
C TYR A 125 5.58 4.99 3.35
N ALA A 126 5.57 3.73 3.77
CA ALA A 126 5.53 2.59 2.86
C ALA A 126 4.30 2.58 1.92
N THR A 127 3.17 3.13 2.37
CA THR A 127 1.93 3.18 1.55
C THR A 127 2.05 4.13 0.36
N LEU A 128 2.99 5.08 0.39
CA LEU A 128 3.23 6.04 -0.69
C LEU A 128 3.80 5.39 -1.95
N LEU A 129 4.35 4.18 -1.84
CA LEU A 129 4.85 3.41 -2.98
C LEU A 129 3.80 3.25 -4.09
N LEU A 130 2.53 3.16 -3.71
CA LEU A 130 1.42 3.01 -4.65
C LEU A 130 0.74 4.33 -5.05
N ALA A 131 1.27 5.48 -4.64
CA ALA A 131 0.73 6.78 -5.02
C ALA A 131 0.94 7.04 -6.52
N PRO A 132 -0.14 7.28 -7.31
CA PRO A 132 -0.04 7.46 -8.76
C PRO A 132 0.87 8.61 -9.21
N SER A 133 0.96 9.68 -8.41
CA SER A 133 1.81 10.85 -8.75
C SER A 133 3.29 10.65 -8.41
N LEU A 134 3.66 9.61 -7.66
CA LEU A 134 5.03 9.41 -7.19
C LEU A 134 6.06 9.41 -8.34
N PRO A 135 5.87 8.65 -9.44
CA PRO A 135 6.83 8.67 -10.54
C PRO A 135 6.97 10.05 -11.18
N LYS A 136 5.87 10.77 -11.33
CA LYS A 136 5.86 12.09 -11.97
C LYS A 136 6.58 13.16 -11.15
N ILE A 137 6.51 13.07 -9.81
CA ILE A 137 7.18 14.03 -8.90
C ILE A 137 8.70 13.97 -9.07
N PHE A 138 9.25 12.78 -9.35
CA PHE A 138 10.69 12.59 -9.48
C PHE A 138 11.19 12.46 -10.93
N GLU A 139 10.30 12.59 -11.94
CA GLU A 139 10.65 12.41 -13.35
C GLU A 139 11.77 13.35 -13.82
N GLU A 140 11.73 14.62 -13.43
CA GLU A 140 12.76 15.60 -13.78
C GLU A 140 14.10 15.31 -13.09
N LEU A 141 14.08 14.70 -11.91
CA LEU A 141 15.25 14.44 -11.09
C LEU A 141 15.93 13.10 -11.44
N PHE A 142 15.14 12.05 -11.65
CA PHE A 142 15.63 10.69 -11.79
C PHE A 142 15.27 10.01 -13.11
N GLY A 143 14.48 10.67 -13.98
CA GLY A 143 14.05 10.14 -15.27
C GLY A 143 12.68 9.45 -15.20
N GLN A 144 12.26 8.89 -16.36
CA GLN A 144 10.92 8.34 -16.55
C GLN A 144 10.64 7.03 -15.81
N GLU A 145 11.69 6.34 -15.41
CA GLU A 145 11.61 5.12 -14.62
C GLU A 145 12.35 5.31 -13.30
N LEU A 146 11.69 4.98 -12.22
CA LEU A 146 12.22 5.04 -10.86
C LEU A 146 12.28 3.65 -10.28
N TRP A 147 13.21 3.43 -9.38
CA TRP A 147 13.18 2.28 -8.49
C TRP A 147 12.81 2.72 -7.08
N ALA A 148 11.85 2.03 -6.48
CA ALA A 148 11.40 2.29 -5.12
C ALA A 148 11.60 1.07 -4.26
N VAL A 149 12.03 1.28 -3.01
CA VAL A 149 12.16 0.24 -1.99
C VAL A 149 11.59 0.73 -0.66
N SER A 150 10.96 -0.15 0.08
CA SER A 150 10.41 0.14 1.40
C SER A 150 10.71 -1.04 2.33
N PRO A 151 11.91 -1.07 2.97
CA PRO A 151 12.30 -2.19 3.82
C PRO A 151 11.42 -2.30 5.07
N ASP A 152 10.91 -1.18 5.57
CA ASP A 152 10.04 -1.07 6.73
C ASP A 152 8.85 -0.14 6.44
N ARG A 153 7.87 -0.09 7.36
CA ARG A 153 6.67 0.77 7.21
C ARG A 153 6.95 2.26 7.36
N HIS A 154 8.08 2.61 7.95
CA HIS A 154 8.48 3.96 8.32
C HIS A 154 9.36 4.64 7.28
N SER A 155 9.65 3.95 6.17
CA SER A 155 10.55 4.48 5.14
C SER A 155 10.13 4.08 3.72
N LEU A 156 10.38 4.99 2.77
CA LEU A 156 10.26 4.76 1.34
C LEU A 156 11.43 5.46 0.64
N TYR A 157 12.28 4.68 0.00
CA TYR A 157 13.44 5.16 -0.75
C TYR A 157 13.14 5.17 -2.25
N ILE A 158 13.54 6.23 -2.93
CA ILE A 158 13.33 6.43 -4.37
C ILE A 158 14.67 6.66 -5.03
N PHE A 159 15.01 5.80 -5.98
CA PHE A 159 16.25 5.82 -6.75
C PHE A 159 15.97 6.06 -8.24
N PRO A 160 16.92 6.65 -8.99
CA PRO A 160 16.93 6.50 -10.44
C PRO A 160 17.02 4.99 -10.78
N ALA A 161 16.45 4.56 -11.91
CA ALA A 161 16.44 3.15 -12.33
C ALA A 161 17.83 2.70 -12.79
N ARG A 162 18.79 2.59 -11.87
CA ARG A 162 20.19 2.23 -12.10
C ARG A 162 20.64 1.20 -11.07
N ALA A 163 21.11 0.06 -11.57
CA ALA A 163 21.48 -1.07 -10.71
C ALA A 163 22.72 -0.80 -9.85
N ASP A 164 23.71 -0.06 -10.40
CA ASP A 164 24.95 0.30 -9.70
C ASP A 164 24.66 1.06 -8.40
N LEU A 165 23.80 2.06 -8.45
CA LEU A 165 23.50 2.89 -7.30
C LEU A 165 22.78 2.11 -6.17
N LEU A 166 21.83 1.23 -6.52
CA LEU A 166 21.10 0.48 -5.51
C LEU A 166 21.97 -0.60 -4.85
N GLN A 167 22.95 -1.13 -5.58
CA GLN A 167 23.85 -2.17 -5.07
C GLN A 167 24.67 -1.67 -3.88
N ASP A 168 25.06 -0.39 -3.86
CA ASP A 168 25.81 0.21 -2.75
C ASP A 168 24.99 0.29 -1.45
N PHE A 169 23.65 0.25 -1.55
CA PHE A 169 22.73 0.33 -0.41
C PHE A 169 22.06 -1.01 -0.09
N ALA A 170 22.31 -2.07 -0.86
CA ALA A 170 21.58 -3.32 -0.74
C ALA A 170 21.75 -3.98 0.64
N GLU A 171 22.96 -3.93 1.22
CA GLU A 171 23.25 -4.49 2.54
C GLU A 171 22.51 -3.74 3.64
N ASP A 172 22.58 -2.40 3.66
CA ASP A 172 21.86 -1.56 4.63
C ASP A 172 20.34 -1.76 4.58
N LEU A 173 19.78 -1.91 3.36
CA LEU A 173 18.36 -2.16 3.15
C LEU A 173 17.97 -3.56 3.65
N ALA A 174 18.82 -4.57 3.42
CA ALA A 174 18.60 -5.93 3.88
C ALA A 174 18.64 -6.02 5.41
N ASP A 175 19.61 -5.38 6.04
CA ASP A 175 19.74 -5.33 7.50
C ASP A 175 18.53 -4.62 8.13
N ARG A 176 18.09 -3.52 7.57
CA ARG A 176 16.90 -2.82 8.02
C ARG A 176 15.65 -3.70 7.90
N TYR A 177 15.46 -4.37 6.76
CA TYR A 177 14.35 -5.28 6.55
C TYR A 177 14.36 -6.44 7.54
N ALA A 178 15.54 -7.02 7.82
CA ALA A 178 15.69 -8.16 8.72
C ALA A 178 15.52 -7.81 10.21
N SER A 179 15.89 -6.59 10.60
CA SER A 179 15.89 -6.15 12.00
C SER A 179 14.60 -5.44 12.43
N ASP A 180 13.80 -4.91 11.50
CA ASP A 180 12.62 -4.14 11.84
C ASP A 180 11.41 -5.05 12.10
N PRO A 181 10.74 -4.94 13.25
CA PRO A 181 9.53 -5.72 13.56
C PRO A 181 8.35 -5.37 12.62
N TYR A 182 8.43 -4.26 11.92
CA TYR A 182 7.46 -3.80 10.93
C TYR A 182 8.02 -3.86 9.50
N ALA A 183 8.81 -4.91 9.22
CA ALA A 183 9.31 -5.18 7.87
C ALA A 183 8.19 -5.07 6.83
N ALA A 184 8.46 -4.39 5.71
CA ALA A 184 7.48 -4.13 4.68
C ALA A 184 7.76 -4.95 3.41
N SER A 185 8.88 -4.72 2.73
CA SER A 185 9.22 -5.41 1.50
C SER A 185 10.73 -5.54 1.32
N CYS A 186 11.18 -6.71 0.85
CA CYS A 186 12.54 -6.92 0.36
C CYS A 186 12.66 -6.75 -1.16
N GLU A 187 11.59 -6.34 -1.83
CA GLU A 187 11.54 -6.23 -3.29
C GLU A 187 11.76 -4.80 -3.77
N ILE A 188 12.32 -4.68 -4.97
CA ILE A 188 12.57 -3.43 -5.68
C ILE A 188 11.46 -3.25 -6.70
N PHE A 189 10.76 -2.14 -6.63
CA PHE A 189 9.63 -1.82 -7.50
C PHE A 189 10.06 -0.82 -8.58
N SER A 190 9.79 -1.15 -9.84
CA SER A 190 9.87 -0.20 -10.96
C SER A 190 8.57 0.58 -11.04
N LEU A 191 8.70 1.91 -11.04
CA LEU A 191 7.61 2.86 -11.11
C LEU A 191 7.75 3.72 -12.37
N LYS A 192 6.66 3.85 -13.13
CA LYS A 192 6.56 4.72 -14.33
C LYS A 192 5.23 5.46 -14.29
N ALA A 193 5.23 6.71 -14.74
CA ALA A 193 4.00 7.48 -14.84
C ALA A 193 2.97 6.79 -15.75
N GLY A 194 1.74 6.64 -15.25
CA GLY A 194 0.64 6.00 -16.00
C GLY A 194 0.72 4.48 -16.14
N ALA A 195 1.68 3.81 -15.47
CA ALA A 195 1.79 2.36 -15.46
C ALA A 195 1.60 1.80 -14.04
N GLU A 196 1.16 0.54 -13.96
CA GLU A 196 1.12 -0.17 -12.69
C GLU A 196 2.56 -0.48 -12.21
N PRO A 197 2.85 -0.31 -10.91
CA PRO A 197 4.11 -0.73 -10.32
C PRO A 197 4.35 -2.24 -10.51
N ARG A 198 5.60 -2.61 -10.75
CA ARG A 198 6.01 -4.02 -10.88
C ARG A 198 7.31 -4.28 -10.14
N VAL A 199 7.49 -5.49 -9.63
CA VAL A 199 8.76 -5.92 -9.04
C VAL A 199 9.79 -6.19 -10.15
N VAL A 200 11.01 -5.73 -9.96
CA VAL A 200 12.13 -5.93 -10.90
C VAL A 200 13.28 -6.75 -10.30
N ALA A 201 13.45 -6.72 -8.97
CA ALA A 201 14.48 -7.45 -8.26
C ALA A 201 14.12 -7.57 -6.77
N SER A 202 15.02 -8.22 -6.00
CA SER A 202 15.03 -8.21 -4.54
C SER A 202 16.43 -7.84 -4.06
N PHE A 203 16.52 -7.10 -2.94
CA PHE A 203 17.78 -6.78 -2.29
C PHE A 203 18.17 -7.84 -1.22
N VAL A 204 17.29 -8.79 -0.92
CA VAL A 204 17.61 -9.97 -0.10
C VAL A 204 17.90 -11.15 -1.02
N VAL A 205 19.12 -11.69 -0.92
CA VAL A 205 19.49 -12.94 -1.61
C VAL A 205 18.92 -14.09 -0.79
N LYS A 206 18.11 -14.94 -1.39
CA LYS A 206 17.72 -16.21 -0.77
C LYS A 206 18.82 -17.23 -1.07
N ASP A 207 19.40 -17.77 -0.02
CA ASP A 207 20.26 -18.94 -0.07
C ASP A 207 19.50 -20.20 -0.54
#